data_68434a35c420309537124c5700cdd736
#
_entry.id   68434a35c420309537124c5700cdd736
#
_cell.length_a   1.000
_cell.length_b   1.000
_cell.length_c   1.000
_cell.angle_alpha   90.00
_cell.angle_beta   90.00
_cell.angle_gamma   90.00
#
_symmetry.space_group_name_H-M   'P 1'
#
loop_
_entity.id
_entity.type
_entity.pdbx_description
1 polymer ?
#
loop_
_entity_poly.entity_id
_entity_poly.type
_entity_poly.pdbx_seq_one_letter_code
_entity_poly.pdbx_strand_id
1 'polypeptide(L)'
;MKEQIIRKLKDIEQRYGVRVLLAVESGSRAWGFASPDSDYDVRFIYVHPKDWYLSLQERRDVIEELDPDGILDVSGWDLRKALTLMARCNCAFAEWLSSPIIYYSDEAFCREILELKDLYFRKVSAVNHYFYMAMNHDKRYLEKRGCELKRFMYHIRGLLAAR
;
A
#
# COMPACT_ATOMS: atom_id res chain seq x y z
N MET A 1 -10.74 14.96 6.94
CA MET A 1 -10.19 13.63 6.62
C MET A 1 -8.72 13.44 7.03
N LYS A 2 -7.75 14.23 6.58
CA LYS A 2 -6.31 14.05 6.95
C LYS A 2 -6.08 13.98 8.47
N GLU A 3 -6.66 14.87 9.24
CA GLU A 3 -6.55 14.84 10.70
C GLU A 3 -7.19 13.61 11.33
N GLN A 4 -8.30 13.12 10.78
CA GLN A 4 -8.94 11.87 11.21
C GLN A 4 -8.03 10.67 10.98
N ILE A 5 -7.40 10.59 9.81
CA ILE A 5 -6.42 9.54 9.48
C ILE A 5 -5.24 9.58 10.46
N ILE A 6 -4.69 10.76 10.75
CA ILE A 6 -3.57 10.90 11.69
C ILE A 6 -4.00 10.46 13.12
N ARG A 7 -5.21 10.81 13.56
CA ARG A 7 -5.73 10.34 14.87
C ARG A 7 -5.88 8.81 14.88
N LYS A 8 -6.41 8.24 13.80
CA LYS A 8 -6.58 6.79 13.65
C LYS A 8 -5.24 6.06 13.72
N LEU A 9 -4.19 6.57 13.06
CA LEU A 9 -2.85 6.01 13.12
C LEU A 9 -2.27 6.04 14.54
N LYS A 10 -2.46 7.14 15.28
CA LYS A 10 -2.02 7.24 16.69
C LYS A 10 -2.78 6.28 17.60
N ASP A 11 -4.08 6.09 17.38
CA ASP A 11 -4.89 5.12 18.10
C ASP A 11 -4.40 3.67 17.82
N ILE A 12 -4.06 3.36 16.56
CA ILE A 12 -3.44 2.09 16.20
C ILE A 12 -2.11 1.89 16.92
N GLU A 13 -1.22 2.90 16.96
CA GLU A 13 0.04 2.82 17.68
C GLU A 13 -0.17 2.45 19.15
N GLN A 14 -1.14 3.09 19.82
CA GLN A 14 -1.44 2.84 21.22
C GLN A 14 -2.05 1.46 21.48
N ARG A 15 -3.04 1.06 20.66
CA ARG A 15 -3.75 -0.21 20.84
C ARG A 15 -2.89 -1.44 20.52
N TYR A 16 -2.04 -1.35 19.51
CA TYR A 16 -1.19 -2.47 19.09
C TYR A 16 0.22 -2.41 19.67
N GLY A 17 0.59 -1.34 20.37
CA GLY A 17 1.94 -1.16 20.92
C GLY A 17 3.01 -1.10 19.83
N VAL A 18 2.72 -0.47 18.71
CA VAL A 18 3.59 -0.33 17.54
C VAL A 18 3.98 1.12 17.30
N ARG A 19 4.99 1.35 16.45
CA ARG A 19 5.35 2.67 15.94
C ARG A 19 5.17 2.69 14.43
N VAL A 20 4.41 3.64 13.92
CA VAL A 20 4.25 3.87 12.48
C VAL A 20 5.52 4.53 11.94
N LEU A 21 6.02 4.04 10.82
CA LEU A 21 7.22 4.53 10.13
C LEU A 21 6.88 5.33 8.87
N LEU A 22 5.85 4.90 8.17
CA LEU A 22 5.34 5.56 6.96
C LEU A 22 3.84 5.32 6.88
N ALA A 23 3.07 6.33 6.53
CA ALA A 23 1.66 6.19 6.19
C ALA A 23 1.32 7.04 4.96
N VAL A 24 0.73 6.42 3.96
CA VAL A 24 0.45 7.02 2.65
C VAL A 24 -0.96 6.70 2.18
N GLU A 25 -1.46 7.49 1.26
CA GLU A 25 -2.62 7.14 0.46
C GLU A 25 -2.23 6.13 -0.62
N SER A 26 -3.13 5.22 -0.91
CA SER A 26 -3.04 4.26 -2.01
C SER A 26 -4.27 4.41 -2.91
N GLY A 27 -4.50 3.45 -3.81
CA GLY A 27 -5.69 3.40 -4.63
C GLY A 27 -5.90 4.61 -5.55
N SER A 28 -7.15 4.88 -5.87
CA SER A 28 -7.54 5.87 -6.89
C SER A 28 -7.13 7.30 -6.55
N ARG A 29 -7.06 7.65 -5.26
CA ARG A 29 -6.63 8.99 -4.81
C ARG A 29 -5.15 9.21 -5.04
N ALA A 30 -4.33 8.23 -4.74
CA ALA A 30 -2.89 8.29 -4.99
C ALA A 30 -2.57 8.39 -6.48
N TRP A 31 -3.39 7.78 -7.32
CA TRP A 31 -3.18 7.72 -8.77
C TRP A 31 -3.86 8.84 -9.55
N GLY A 32 -4.55 9.77 -8.88
CA GLY A 32 -5.10 10.98 -9.48
C GLY A 32 -6.40 10.81 -10.28
N PHE A 33 -7.12 9.68 -10.10
CA PHE A 33 -8.42 9.47 -10.74
C PHE A 33 -9.55 9.16 -9.72
N ALA A 34 -9.42 9.69 -8.51
CA ALA A 34 -10.47 9.58 -7.51
C ALA A 34 -11.75 10.29 -7.96
N SER A 35 -12.90 9.66 -7.72
CA SER A 35 -14.21 10.31 -7.76
C SER A 35 -14.54 10.94 -6.39
N PRO A 36 -15.55 11.84 -6.31
CA PRO A 36 -15.98 12.40 -5.04
C PRO A 36 -16.33 11.32 -4.00
N ASP A 37 -16.88 10.18 -4.44
CA ASP A 37 -17.31 9.06 -3.59
C ASP A 37 -16.20 8.01 -3.39
N SER A 38 -14.95 8.28 -3.82
CA SER A 38 -13.85 7.34 -3.59
C SER A 38 -13.53 7.26 -2.11
N ASP A 39 -13.33 6.06 -1.63
CA ASP A 39 -12.80 5.70 -0.32
C ASP A 39 -11.36 6.23 -0.13
N TYR A 40 -10.91 6.22 1.11
CA TYR A 40 -9.53 6.51 1.49
C TYR A 40 -8.83 5.20 1.79
N ASP A 41 -7.81 4.88 0.99
CA ASP A 41 -6.99 3.68 1.06
C ASP A 41 -5.68 3.99 1.80
N VAL A 42 -5.71 4.07 3.12
CA VAL A 42 -4.52 4.36 3.93
C VAL A 42 -3.68 3.10 4.08
N ARG A 43 -2.44 3.17 3.65
CA ARG A 43 -1.47 2.09 3.78
C ARG A 43 -0.31 2.56 4.64
N PHE A 44 0.13 1.72 5.59
CA PHE A 44 1.19 2.12 6.50
C PHE A 44 2.18 0.99 6.79
N ILE A 45 3.39 1.38 7.17
CA ILE A 45 4.45 0.49 7.63
C ILE A 45 4.67 0.78 9.10
N TYR A 46 4.74 -0.27 9.91
CA TYR A 46 4.93 -0.15 11.33
C TYR A 46 6.01 -1.11 11.85
N VAL A 47 6.52 -0.83 13.03
CA VAL A 47 7.50 -1.65 13.74
C VAL A 47 7.02 -1.95 15.15
N HIS A 48 7.18 -3.20 15.56
CA HIS A 48 6.97 -3.63 16.94
C HIS A 48 8.19 -3.33 17.83
N PRO A 49 8.05 -3.36 19.16
CA PRO A 49 9.18 -3.42 20.07
C PRO A 49 10.06 -4.66 19.80
N LYS A 50 11.36 -4.54 20.11
CA LYS A 50 12.37 -5.57 19.82
C LYS A 50 11.98 -6.97 20.34
N ASP A 51 11.42 -7.05 21.53
CA ASP A 51 11.04 -8.32 22.16
C ASP A 51 9.95 -9.07 21.40
N TRP A 52 9.12 -8.35 20.64
CA TRP A 52 8.12 -8.96 19.78
C TRP A 52 8.78 -9.84 18.69
N TYR A 53 9.87 -9.37 18.09
CA TYR A 53 10.62 -10.09 17.06
C TYR A 53 11.43 -11.29 17.58
N LEU A 54 11.75 -11.28 18.87
CA LEU A 54 12.47 -12.37 19.52
C LEU A 54 11.56 -13.48 20.04
N SER A 55 10.24 -13.31 19.93
CA SER A 55 9.25 -14.35 20.30
C SER A 55 9.26 -15.50 19.31
N LEU A 56 9.17 -16.73 19.83
CA LEU A 56 9.01 -17.94 19.02
C LEU A 56 7.57 -18.13 18.49
N GLN A 57 6.61 -17.37 19.01
CA GLN A 57 5.22 -17.43 18.53
C GLN A 57 5.08 -16.73 17.20
N GLU A 58 4.47 -17.39 16.25
CA GLU A 58 3.98 -16.72 15.03
C GLU A 58 2.88 -15.74 15.39
N ARG A 59 3.03 -14.50 14.93
CA ARG A 59 2.07 -13.43 15.17
C ARG A 59 1.68 -12.80 13.84
N ARG A 60 0.49 -12.23 13.81
CA ARG A 60 -0.01 -11.54 12.62
C ARG A 60 0.88 -10.33 12.32
N ASP A 61 1.35 -10.24 11.08
CA ASP A 61 2.23 -9.21 10.56
C ASP A 61 1.50 -8.12 9.74
N VAL A 62 0.15 -8.07 9.89
CA VAL A 62 -0.74 -7.10 9.24
C VAL A 62 -1.73 -6.58 10.28
N ILE A 63 -1.94 -5.27 10.27
CA ILE A 63 -3.02 -4.58 10.97
C ILE A 63 -3.99 -4.08 9.90
N GLU A 64 -5.27 -4.42 10.02
CA GLU A 64 -6.32 -4.02 9.09
C GLU A 64 -7.52 -3.51 9.87
N GLU A 65 -7.99 -2.33 9.52
CA GLU A 65 -9.17 -1.70 10.09
C GLU A 65 -9.97 -1.01 8.98
N LEU A 66 -11.22 -1.40 8.86
CA LEU A 66 -12.20 -0.76 7.98
C LEU A 66 -13.21 -0.01 8.86
N ASP A 67 -13.41 1.25 8.58
CA ASP A 67 -14.45 2.00 9.28
C ASP A 67 -15.85 1.48 8.91
N PRO A 68 -16.82 1.54 9.81
CA PRO A 68 -18.16 0.97 9.60
C PRO A 68 -18.91 1.52 8.39
N ASP A 69 -18.61 2.75 7.97
CA ASP A 69 -19.17 3.39 6.79
C ASP A 69 -18.43 3.01 5.49
N GLY A 70 -17.31 2.27 5.59
CA GLY A 70 -16.51 1.83 4.46
C GLY A 70 -15.72 2.94 3.75
N ILE A 71 -15.72 4.16 4.31
CA ILE A 71 -15.05 5.32 3.67
C ILE A 71 -13.54 5.30 3.92
N LEU A 72 -13.11 4.77 5.07
CA LEU A 72 -11.70 4.72 5.45
C LEU A 72 -11.24 3.27 5.65
N ASP A 73 -10.40 2.79 4.74
CA ASP A 73 -9.70 1.51 4.80
C ASP A 73 -8.24 1.73 5.20
N VAL A 74 -7.86 1.23 6.38
CA VAL A 74 -6.52 1.40 6.95
C VAL A 74 -5.86 0.03 7.06
N SER A 75 -4.80 -0.20 6.29
CA SER A 75 -4.05 -1.46 6.32
C SER A 75 -2.55 -1.22 6.42
N GLY A 76 -1.90 -1.90 7.37
CA GLY A 76 -0.48 -1.76 7.63
C GLY A 76 0.26 -3.08 7.61
N TRP A 77 1.52 -3.01 7.22
CA TRP A 77 2.46 -4.13 7.24
C TRP A 77 3.55 -3.93 8.29
N ASP A 78 3.83 -4.99 9.02
CA ASP A 78 5.02 -5.04 9.87
C ASP A 78 6.28 -4.85 9.02
N LEU A 79 7.29 -4.19 9.60
CA LEU A 79 8.56 -3.88 8.93
C LEU A 79 9.22 -5.12 8.33
N ARG A 80 9.25 -6.26 9.04
CA ARG A 80 9.83 -7.51 8.52
C ARG A 80 9.08 -8.02 7.29
N LYS A 81 7.75 -7.95 7.29
CA LYS A 81 6.92 -8.25 6.12
C LYS A 81 7.22 -7.30 4.97
N ALA A 82 7.23 -6.00 5.22
CA ALA A 82 7.50 -4.97 4.22
C ALA A 82 8.87 -5.20 3.54
N LEU A 83 9.93 -5.45 4.32
CA LEU A 83 11.26 -5.78 3.81
C LEU A 83 11.29 -7.09 3.01
N THR A 84 10.56 -8.11 3.45
CA THR A 84 10.44 -9.38 2.73
C THR A 84 9.75 -9.18 1.37
N LEU A 85 8.69 -8.38 1.33
CA LEU A 85 7.97 -8.05 0.10
C LEU A 85 8.85 -7.21 -0.85
N MET A 86 9.63 -6.28 -0.32
CA MET A 86 10.59 -5.50 -1.10
C MET A 86 11.65 -6.40 -1.74
N ALA A 87 12.25 -7.31 -0.97
CA ALA A 87 13.25 -8.26 -1.49
C ALA A 87 12.71 -9.15 -2.62
N ARG A 88 11.39 -9.39 -2.63
CA ARG A 88 10.67 -10.11 -3.68
C ARG A 88 10.20 -9.22 -4.83
N CYS A 89 10.57 -7.94 -4.83
CA CYS A 89 10.14 -6.94 -5.82
C CYS A 89 8.60 -6.80 -5.89
N ASN A 90 7.94 -6.70 -4.73
CA ASN A 90 6.50 -6.49 -4.66
C ASN A 90 6.14 -5.08 -5.15
N CYS A 91 5.32 -4.99 -6.21
CA CYS A 91 4.98 -3.72 -6.83
C CYS A 91 4.08 -2.84 -5.94
N ALA A 92 3.18 -3.43 -5.14
CA ALA A 92 2.34 -2.66 -4.24
C ALA A 92 3.18 -1.92 -3.19
N PHE A 93 4.25 -2.54 -2.67
CA PHE A 93 5.18 -1.88 -1.77
C PHE A 93 5.92 -0.72 -2.45
N ALA A 94 6.39 -0.91 -3.68
CA ALA A 94 7.04 0.15 -4.46
C ALA A 94 6.08 1.32 -4.73
N GLU A 95 4.80 1.04 -4.96
CA GLU A 95 3.75 2.05 -5.11
C GLU A 95 3.53 2.85 -3.82
N TRP A 96 3.50 2.20 -2.63
CA TRP A 96 3.37 2.91 -1.36
C TRP A 96 4.52 3.88 -1.14
N LEU A 97 5.76 3.45 -1.42
CA LEU A 97 6.95 4.30 -1.32
C LEU A 97 6.98 5.45 -2.33
N SER A 98 6.19 5.38 -3.38
CA SER A 98 6.09 6.38 -4.45
C SER A 98 4.79 7.18 -4.39
N SER A 99 3.96 6.99 -3.36
CA SER A 99 2.69 7.70 -3.22
C SER A 99 2.91 9.23 -3.11
N PRO A 100 2.17 10.04 -3.88
CA PRO A 100 2.28 11.50 -3.80
C PRO A 100 1.58 12.08 -2.56
N ILE A 101 0.78 11.26 -1.84
CA ILE A 101 0.02 11.71 -0.67
C ILE A 101 0.55 10.98 0.56
N ILE A 102 1.28 11.72 1.40
CA ILE A 102 1.88 11.22 2.63
C ILE A 102 1.13 11.79 3.83
N TYR A 103 0.71 10.91 4.73
CA TYR A 103 0.04 11.24 5.99
C TYR A 103 1.03 11.36 7.14
N TYR A 104 2.00 10.46 7.18
CA TYR A 104 3.09 10.43 8.15
C TYR A 104 4.34 9.82 7.52
N SER A 105 5.52 10.32 7.90
CA SER A 105 6.81 9.76 7.49
C SER A 105 7.86 9.97 8.59
N ASP A 106 8.58 8.90 8.94
CA ASP A 106 9.83 8.95 9.67
C ASP A 106 10.96 9.20 8.66
N GLU A 107 11.63 10.34 8.76
CA GLU A 107 12.62 10.78 7.75
C GLU A 107 13.82 9.83 7.65
N ALA A 108 14.29 9.29 8.77
CA ALA A 108 15.41 8.36 8.78
C ALA A 108 15.03 7.06 8.08
N PHE A 109 13.88 6.50 8.43
CA PHE A 109 13.33 5.32 7.76
C PHE A 109 13.13 5.53 6.26
N CYS A 110 12.50 6.65 5.87
CA CYS A 110 12.19 6.91 4.47
C CYS A 110 13.47 7.01 3.61
N ARG A 111 14.54 7.62 4.12
CA ARG A 111 15.82 7.67 3.42
C ARG A 111 16.41 6.28 3.20
N GLU A 112 16.51 5.49 4.24
CA GLU A 112 17.08 4.14 4.18
C GLU A 112 16.26 3.19 3.29
N ILE A 113 14.94 3.23 3.40
CA ILE A 113 14.07 2.33 2.63
C ILE A 113 14.06 2.65 1.13
N LEU A 114 14.23 3.92 0.75
CA LEU A 114 14.33 4.31 -0.65
C LEU A 114 15.65 3.85 -1.28
N GLU A 115 16.76 3.95 -0.56
CA GLU A 115 18.04 3.38 -1.00
C GLU A 115 17.95 1.86 -1.19
N LEU A 116 17.35 1.16 -0.24
CA LEU A 116 17.10 -0.28 -0.35
C LEU A 116 16.16 -0.63 -1.52
N LYS A 117 15.11 0.16 -1.74
CA LYS A 117 14.20 -0.04 -2.89
C LYS A 117 14.97 -0.06 -4.20
N ASP A 118 15.89 0.89 -4.41
CA ASP A 118 16.65 0.98 -5.65
C ASP A 118 17.59 -0.22 -5.87
N LEU A 119 18.09 -0.83 -4.78
CA LEU A 119 18.91 -2.05 -4.84
C LEU A 119 18.10 -3.30 -5.19
N TYR A 120 16.87 -3.41 -4.68
CA TYR A 120 16.03 -4.61 -4.83
C TYR A 120 15.01 -4.53 -5.96
N PHE A 121 14.75 -3.36 -6.52
CA PHE A 121 13.78 -3.18 -7.60
C PHE A 121 14.28 -3.79 -8.91
N ARG A 122 13.51 -4.74 -9.45
CA ARG A 122 13.82 -5.42 -10.71
C ARG A 122 12.79 -5.03 -11.76
N LYS A 123 13.20 -4.25 -12.75
CA LYS A 123 12.31 -3.79 -13.84
C LYS A 123 11.56 -4.93 -14.50
N VAL A 124 12.23 -6.05 -14.83
CA VAL A 124 11.60 -7.22 -15.46
C VAL A 124 10.47 -7.80 -14.60
N SER A 125 10.68 -7.90 -13.27
CA SER A 125 9.65 -8.41 -12.36
C SER A 125 8.45 -7.47 -12.30
N ALA A 126 8.69 -6.16 -12.28
CA ALA A 126 7.65 -5.14 -12.27
C ALA A 126 6.84 -5.15 -13.58
N VAL A 127 7.51 -5.19 -14.73
CA VAL A 127 6.85 -5.29 -16.05
C VAL A 127 5.98 -6.53 -16.12
N ASN A 128 6.48 -7.70 -15.73
CA ASN A 128 5.70 -8.93 -15.71
C ASN A 128 4.47 -8.81 -14.78
N HIS A 129 4.65 -8.25 -13.58
CA HIS A 129 3.53 -8.05 -12.64
C HIS A 129 2.42 -7.21 -13.27
N TYR A 130 2.75 -6.03 -13.80
CA TYR A 130 1.77 -5.14 -14.40
C TYR A 130 1.16 -5.70 -15.68
N PHE A 131 1.94 -6.41 -16.49
CA PHE A 131 1.45 -7.10 -17.68
C PHE A 131 0.40 -8.16 -17.32
N TYR A 132 0.70 -9.05 -16.36
CA TYR A 132 -0.27 -10.06 -15.92
C TYR A 132 -1.49 -9.44 -15.22
N MET A 133 -1.30 -8.35 -14.48
CA MET A 133 -2.40 -7.61 -13.89
C MET A 133 -3.33 -7.06 -14.97
N ALA A 134 -2.80 -6.43 -16.01
CA ALA A 134 -3.57 -5.92 -17.14
C ALA A 134 -4.31 -7.03 -17.87
N MET A 135 -3.64 -8.16 -18.17
CA MET A 135 -4.26 -9.32 -18.81
C MET A 135 -5.40 -9.93 -17.99
N ASN A 136 -5.26 -9.98 -16.67
CA ASN A 136 -6.31 -10.49 -15.79
C ASN A 136 -7.50 -9.52 -15.68
N HIS A 137 -7.25 -8.22 -15.72
CA HIS A 137 -8.29 -7.20 -15.79
C HIS A 137 -9.06 -7.28 -17.11
N ASP A 138 -8.36 -7.50 -18.23
CA ASP A 138 -8.95 -7.61 -19.56
C ASP A 138 -9.94 -8.77 -19.66
N LYS A 139 -9.58 -9.95 -19.16
CA LYS A 139 -10.49 -11.10 -19.08
C LYS A 139 -11.77 -10.79 -18.31
N ARG A 140 -11.66 -10.15 -17.14
CA ARG A 140 -12.83 -9.75 -16.33
C ARG A 140 -13.66 -8.64 -16.95
N TYR A 141 -13.03 -7.79 -17.77
CA TYR A 141 -13.68 -6.69 -18.46
C TYR A 141 -14.54 -7.17 -19.63
N LEU A 142 -14.03 -8.12 -20.40
CA LEU A 142 -14.75 -8.72 -21.54
C LEU A 142 -15.95 -9.56 -21.11
N GLU A 143 -15.91 -10.14 -19.90
CA GLU A 143 -17.00 -10.97 -19.36
C GLU A 143 -18.20 -10.15 -18.85
N LYS A 144 -18.05 -8.87 -18.54
CA LYS A 144 -19.12 -8.01 -18.00
C LYS A 144 -19.47 -6.88 -18.97
N ARG A 145 -20.69 -6.94 -19.53
CA ARG A 145 -21.26 -5.87 -20.35
C ARG A 145 -21.47 -4.61 -19.50
N GLY A 146 -20.67 -3.59 -19.71
CA GLY A 146 -20.77 -2.26 -19.08
C GLY A 146 -19.41 -1.67 -18.71
N CYS A 147 -19.01 -0.63 -19.43
CA CYS A 147 -17.75 0.06 -19.21
C CYS A 147 -17.91 1.12 -18.11
N GLU A 148 -17.59 0.78 -16.87
CA GLU A 148 -17.40 1.80 -15.84
C GLU A 148 -16.04 2.46 -16.05
N LEU A 149 -16.01 3.79 -16.16
CA LEU A 149 -14.80 4.59 -16.36
C LEU A 149 -13.71 4.24 -15.33
N LYS A 150 -14.07 4.04 -14.06
CA LYS A 150 -13.16 3.65 -12.98
C LYS A 150 -12.42 2.34 -13.32
N ARG A 151 -13.11 1.32 -13.83
CA ARG A 151 -12.51 0.04 -14.23
C ARG A 151 -11.56 0.19 -15.41
N PHE A 152 -11.94 1.01 -16.39
CA PHE A 152 -11.10 1.33 -17.54
C PHE A 152 -9.79 2.01 -17.10
N MET A 153 -9.84 2.95 -16.16
CA MET A 153 -8.65 3.60 -15.60
C MET A 153 -7.72 2.61 -14.88
N TYR A 154 -8.27 1.65 -14.14
CA TYR A 154 -7.47 0.58 -13.51
C TYR A 154 -6.77 -0.30 -14.55
N HIS A 155 -7.42 -0.60 -15.68
CA HIS A 155 -6.82 -1.37 -16.76
C HIS A 155 -5.67 -0.60 -17.43
N ILE A 156 -5.90 0.64 -17.83
CA ILE A 156 -4.88 1.49 -18.46
C ILE A 156 -3.69 1.71 -17.53
N ARG A 157 -3.92 1.88 -16.23
CA ARG A 157 -2.85 2.04 -15.26
C ARG A 157 -1.84 0.88 -15.32
N GLY A 158 -2.32 -0.36 -15.37
CA GLY A 158 -1.44 -1.53 -15.49
C GLY A 158 -0.58 -1.50 -16.76
N LEU A 159 -1.16 -1.11 -17.89
CA LEU A 159 -0.44 -0.99 -19.16
C LEU A 159 0.60 0.14 -19.13
N LEU A 160 0.26 1.30 -18.56
CA LEU A 160 1.18 2.44 -18.46
C LEU A 160 2.33 2.16 -17.49
N ALA A 161 2.07 1.44 -16.38
CA ALA A 161 3.10 1.06 -15.42
C ALA A 161 4.07 -0.01 -15.96
N ALA A 162 3.65 -0.80 -16.96
CA ALA A 162 4.49 -1.79 -17.64
C ALA A 162 5.42 -1.18 -18.71
N ARG A 163 5.23 0.10 -19.09
CA ARG A 163 6.02 0.81 -20.10
C ARG A 163 7.32 1.38 -19.49
#